data_b2cccbf3c9f3347f58f7b81cba9d9133
#
_entry.id   b2cccbf3c9f3347f58f7b81cba9d9133
#
_cell.length_a   1.000
_cell.length_b   1.000
_cell.length_c   1.000
_cell.angle_alpha   90.00
_cell.angle_beta   90.00
_cell.angle_gamma   90.00
#
_symmetry.space_group_name_H-M   'P 1'
#
loop_
_entity.id
_entity.type
_entity.pdbx_description
1 polymer ?
#
loop_
_entity_poly.entity_id
_entity_poly.type
_entity_poly.pdbx_seq_one_letter_code
_entity_poly.pdbx_strand_id
1 'polypeptide(L)' 'MTMPSEGYVSIQAYNLVGQLVGTIAEGNMSAGTHSFVWDASDLSSGVYVIKAQYAGSVSTQKVMMLK' A
#
# COMPACT_ATOMS: atom_id res chain seq x y z
N MET A 1 -2.75 -8.04 4.85
CA MET A 1 -3.86 -7.17 5.20
C MET A 1 -5.11 -8.00 5.46
N THR A 2 -5.80 -7.74 6.54
CA THR A 2 -7.03 -8.45 6.92
C THR A 2 -8.21 -7.50 6.85
N MET A 3 -9.27 -7.90 6.15
CA MET A 3 -10.46 -7.08 5.97
C MET A 3 -11.64 -7.72 6.70
N PRO A 4 -12.32 -6.97 7.59
CA PRO A 4 -13.47 -7.51 8.33
C PRO A 4 -14.72 -7.71 7.44
N SER A 5 -14.80 -6.99 6.33
CA SER A 5 -15.89 -7.14 5.37
C SER A 5 -15.39 -6.74 4.00
N GLU A 6 -16.18 -7.08 2.96
CA GLU A 6 -15.80 -6.65 1.62
C GLU A 6 -15.94 -5.14 1.48
N GLY A 7 -15.13 -4.54 0.60
CA GLY A 7 -15.17 -3.13 0.34
C GLY A 7 -14.07 -2.68 -0.59
N TYR A 8 -14.07 -1.38 -0.89
CA TYR A 8 -13.06 -0.78 -1.74
C TYR A 8 -11.79 -0.52 -0.93
N VAL A 9 -10.66 -0.94 -1.49
CA VAL A 9 -9.34 -0.78 -0.89
C VAL A 9 -8.44 -0.05 -1.86
N SER A 10 -7.65 0.88 -1.35
CA SER A 10 -6.62 1.55 -2.12
C SER A 10 -5.32 1.51 -1.32
N ILE A 11 -4.27 0.91 -1.89
CA ILE A 11 -2.96 0.79 -1.26
C ILE A 11 -1.94 1.42 -2.20
N GLN A 12 -1.30 2.48 -1.73
CA GLN A 12 -0.39 3.28 -2.53
C GLN A 12 0.93 3.48 -1.79
N ALA A 13 2.00 3.67 -2.57
CA ALA A 13 3.34 3.90 -2.03
C ALA A 13 3.80 5.31 -2.36
N TYR A 14 4.41 5.98 -1.38
CA TYR A 14 4.93 7.34 -1.51
C TYR A 14 6.38 7.38 -1.07
N ASN A 15 7.13 8.31 -1.64
CA ASN A 15 8.48 8.61 -1.13
C ASN A 15 8.39 9.60 0.05
N LEU A 16 9.53 9.95 0.63
CA LEU A 16 9.56 10.82 1.82
C LEU A 16 9.18 12.27 1.54
N VAL A 17 9.17 12.70 0.29
CA VAL A 17 8.68 14.04 -0.07
C VAL A 17 7.20 14.04 -0.40
N GLY A 18 6.53 12.90 -0.30
CA GLY A 18 5.09 12.82 -0.50
C GLY A 18 4.65 12.55 -1.93
N GLN A 19 5.57 12.19 -2.80
CA GLN A 19 5.23 11.88 -4.19
C GLN A 19 4.77 10.44 -4.32
N LEU A 20 3.71 10.21 -5.08
CA LEU A 20 3.23 8.88 -5.38
C LEU A 20 4.23 8.17 -6.28
N VAL A 21 4.76 7.04 -5.83
CA VAL A 21 5.73 6.26 -6.60
C VAL A 21 5.17 4.92 -7.09
N GLY A 22 3.99 4.53 -6.62
CA GLY A 22 3.35 3.32 -7.12
C GLY A 22 2.02 3.06 -6.46
N THR A 23 1.19 2.25 -7.12
CA THR A 23 -0.07 1.75 -6.57
C THR A 23 0.07 0.24 -6.42
N ILE A 24 -0.11 -0.25 -5.19
CA ILE A 24 0.07 -1.67 -4.88
C ILE A 24 -1.21 -2.44 -5.18
N ALA A 25 -2.35 -1.90 -4.75
CA ALA A 25 -3.65 -2.52 -4.98
C ALA A 25 -4.73 -1.46 -4.96
N GLU A 26 -5.76 -1.65 -5.78
CA GLU A 26 -6.90 -0.74 -5.84
C GLU A 26 -8.09 -1.51 -6.37
N GLY A 27 -9.23 -1.38 -5.70
CA GLY A 27 -10.47 -2.00 -6.13
C GLY A 27 -11.23 -2.61 -4.98
N ASN A 28 -12.36 -3.28 -5.31
CA ASN A 28 -13.17 -3.98 -4.34
C ASN A 28 -12.54 -5.32 -3.99
N MET A 29 -12.50 -5.63 -2.71
CA MET A 29 -11.93 -6.87 -2.20
C MET A 29 -12.90 -7.54 -1.25
N SER A 30 -12.93 -8.88 -1.28
CA SER A 30 -13.76 -9.66 -0.37
C SER A 30 -13.17 -9.64 1.04
N ALA A 31 -14.01 -9.98 2.03
CA ALA A 31 -13.55 -10.13 3.41
C ALA A 31 -12.50 -11.23 3.50
N GLY A 32 -11.58 -11.08 4.44
CA GLY A 32 -10.54 -12.06 4.71
C GLY A 32 -9.15 -11.44 4.71
N THR A 33 -8.14 -12.30 4.68
CA THR A 33 -6.75 -11.87 4.66
C THR A 33 -6.23 -11.85 3.24
N HIS A 34 -5.58 -10.74 2.86
CA HIS A 34 -5.01 -10.55 1.53
C HIS A 34 -3.52 -10.27 1.64
N SER A 35 -2.77 -10.79 0.68
CA SER A 35 -1.35 -10.53 0.54
C SER A 35 -1.09 -9.81 -0.77
N PHE A 36 -0.19 -8.85 -0.74
CA PHE A 36 0.14 -8.04 -1.91
C PHE A 36 1.65 -8.06 -2.15
N VAL A 37 2.01 -8.11 -3.42
CA VAL A 37 3.40 -8.00 -3.84
C VAL A 37 3.58 -6.69 -4.57
N TRP A 38 4.55 -5.88 -4.13
CA TRP A 38 4.87 -4.62 -4.75
C TRP A 38 6.19 -4.73 -5.48
N ASP A 39 6.14 -4.60 -6.81
CA ASP A 39 7.34 -4.58 -7.64
C ASP A 39 7.93 -3.18 -7.62
N ALA A 40 9.03 -3.02 -6.93
CA ALA A 40 9.71 -1.75 -6.78
C ALA A 40 11.03 -1.73 -7.54
N SER A 41 11.15 -2.48 -8.63
CA SER A 41 12.39 -2.60 -9.38
C SER A 41 12.87 -1.28 -9.95
N ASP A 42 11.95 -0.33 -10.21
CA ASP A 42 12.27 0.99 -10.75
C ASP A 42 12.64 2.01 -9.67
N LEU A 43 12.58 1.63 -8.40
CA LEU A 43 12.84 2.53 -7.29
C LEU A 43 14.22 2.28 -6.71
N SER A 44 14.84 3.35 -6.22
CA SER A 44 16.10 3.24 -5.52
C SER A 44 15.89 2.80 -4.08
N SER A 45 16.98 2.32 -3.45
CA SER A 45 16.93 1.99 -2.03
C SER A 45 16.60 3.22 -1.20
N GLY A 46 15.82 3.04 -0.15
CA GLY A 46 15.44 4.14 0.72
C GLY A 46 14.20 3.81 1.53
N VAL A 47 13.66 4.83 2.16
CA VAL A 47 12.46 4.70 2.99
C VAL A 47 11.25 5.18 2.20
N TYR A 48 10.19 4.40 2.25
CA TYR A 48 8.93 4.72 1.58
C TYR A 48 7.79 4.59 2.55
N VAL A 49 6.67 5.26 2.25
CA VAL A 49 5.46 5.21 3.08
C VAL A 49 4.37 4.50 2.28
N ILE A 50 3.81 3.46 2.87
CA ILE A 50 2.68 2.74 2.30
C ILE A 50 1.42 3.26 2.96
N LYS A 51 0.48 3.74 2.15
CA LYS A 51 -0.80 4.27 2.60
C LYS A 51 -1.91 3.33 2.15
N ALA A 52 -2.64 2.78 3.10
CA ALA A 52 -3.78 1.91 2.83
C ALA A 52 -5.05 2.59 3.28
N GLN A 53 -6.06 2.62 2.41
CA GLN A 53 -7.38 3.18 2.70
C GLN A 53 -8.43 2.09 2.55
N TYR A 54 -9.32 1.99 3.55
CA TYR A 54 -10.42 1.04 3.53
C TYR A 54 -11.57 1.56 4.38
N ALA A 55 -12.78 1.60 3.81
CA ALA A 55 -14.01 1.96 4.52
C ALA A 55 -13.90 3.28 5.30
N GLY A 56 -13.24 4.28 4.72
CA GLY A 56 -13.04 5.58 5.37
C GLY A 56 -11.91 5.62 6.38
N SER A 57 -11.22 4.51 6.60
CA SER A 57 -10.05 4.45 7.48
C SER A 57 -8.78 4.53 6.65
N VAL A 58 -7.77 5.19 7.20
CA VAL A 58 -6.46 5.33 6.56
C VAL A 58 -5.40 4.80 7.50
N SER A 59 -4.53 3.96 6.97
CA SER A 59 -3.40 3.42 7.71
C SER A 59 -2.13 3.69 6.93
N THR A 60 -1.08 4.13 7.61
CA THR A 60 0.21 4.39 6.98
C THR A 60 1.29 3.58 7.67
N GLN A 61 2.28 3.16 6.91
CA GLN A 61 3.40 2.38 7.42
C GLN A 61 4.66 2.74 6.66
N LYS A 62 5.75 2.93 7.39
CA LYS A 62 7.06 3.12 6.78
C LYS A 62 7.66 1.76 6.44
N VAL A 63 8.26 1.67 5.26
CA VAL A 63 9.01 0.49 4.85
C VAL A 63 10.37 0.92 4.36
N MET A 64 11.38 0.12 4.66
CA MET A 64 12.73 0.34 4.17
C MET A 64 12.98 -0.63 3.03
N MET A 65 13.45 -0.08 1.90
CA MET A 65 13.75 -0.87 0.73
C MET A 65 15.27 -0.93 0.54
N LEU A 66 15.78 -2.13 0.46
CA LEU A 66 17.21 -2.39 0.19
C LEU A 66 17.34 -3.12 -1.13
N LYS A 67 18.22 -2.62 -1.96
CA LYS A 67 18.52 -3.25 -3.24
C LYS A 67 19.97 -3.62 -3.33
#